data_c2b09fa442e8bd44f6ba62accae50e71
#
_entry.id   c2b09fa442e8bd44f6ba62accae50e71
#
_cell.length_a   1.000
_cell.length_b   1.000
_cell.length_c   1.000
_cell.angle_alpha   90.00
_cell.angle_beta   90.00
_cell.angle_gamma   90.00
#
_symmetry.space_group_name_H-M   'P 1'
#
loop_
_entity.id
_entity.type
_entity.pdbx_description
1 polymer ?
#
loop_
_entity_poly.entity_id
_entity_poly.type
_entity_poly.pdbx_seq_one_letter_code
_entity_poly.pdbx_strand_id
1 'polypeptide(L)'
;MIVRRSLMRTPVAARCAPILALSLAACVHYLPQPLASPDAVLTSPNPAILSIDAQRIVRPYLAPQPVDLARPLTPNALAVIAVLENPDLKAQRAKIGVTDAQAFAARLLPDPTVQANYDFLISGPDQFNGYGAQIAFDLNALRTTAVTRQAGAAQKRQVRLDLAWAEWNTAGQARLQGVRVLELERELSLAAASARSAETMFDAVSRAAGRGDVSATDLDTRRQALLDAQSKLRQAESSLVTARSDLDKQLGLPPEVKLALAPPDATPAAPAAEVLVAQAIERRLDLQALRAGYDAAEAELHKAVLEQFPNLSLTLAGASDTANNKTIGPAIGFTLPLWNRNRGNIAIAKATREQLRAEYEARLFQTRAEIVAAVEGLNALREQRADLAAQMPALQRYAEATRRAAARGDISSATADTAEQALRDREIAFLQLEQQIEEQTIALELLSGGPWEAWFK
;
A
#
# COMPACT_ATOMS: atom_id res chain seq x y z
N MET A 1 -22.20 -71.28 -53.07
CA MET A 1 -21.01 -70.74 -52.44
C MET A 1 -21.41 -69.37 -51.86
N ILE A 2 -21.88 -69.33 -50.59
CA ILE A 2 -22.41 -68.12 -49.93
C ILE A 2 -21.42 -67.75 -48.87
N VAL A 3 -20.74 -66.62 -49.08
CA VAL A 3 -19.79 -66.03 -48.12
C VAL A 3 -20.58 -65.21 -47.12
N ARG A 4 -20.67 -65.64 -45.85
CA ARG A 4 -21.18 -64.91 -44.72
C ARG A 4 -20.11 -63.90 -44.29
N ARG A 5 -20.32 -62.54 -44.42
CA ARG A 5 -19.58 -61.52 -43.81
C ARG A 5 -20.02 -61.40 -42.34
N SER A 6 -19.15 -61.82 -41.44
CA SER A 6 -19.24 -61.53 -39.99
C SER A 6 -18.91 -60.08 -39.76
N LEU A 7 -19.88 -59.27 -39.36
CA LEU A 7 -19.69 -57.92 -38.83
C LEU A 7 -19.16 -58.02 -37.37
N MET A 8 -17.86 -57.89 -37.20
CA MET A 8 -17.27 -57.70 -35.85
C MET A 8 -17.85 -56.46 -35.22
N ARG A 9 -18.70 -56.63 -34.21
CA ARG A 9 -19.12 -55.54 -33.27
C ARG A 9 -17.94 -55.18 -32.38
N THR A 10 -17.26 -54.08 -32.67
CA THR A 10 -16.28 -53.53 -31.76
C THR A 10 -16.98 -53.10 -30.44
N PRO A 11 -16.48 -53.50 -29.25
CA PRO A 11 -17.12 -53.17 -27.98
C PRO A 11 -17.11 -51.66 -27.77
N VAL A 12 -18.22 -51.14 -27.26
CA VAL A 12 -18.44 -49.68 -26.95
C VAL A 12 -17.34 -49.12 -26.05
N ALA A 13 -16.71 -49.93 -25.22
CA ALA A 13 -15.56 -49.59 -24.40
C ALA A 13 -14.35 -49.05 -25.18
N ALA A 14 -14.13 -49.53 -26.44
CA ALA A 14 -13.00 -49.07 -27.25
C ALA A 14 -13.20 -47.66 -27.86
N ARG A 15 -14.43 -47.14 -27.88
CA ARG A 15 -14.76 -45.80 -28.42
C ARG A 15 -14.73 -44.71 -27.36
N CYS A 16 -14.82 -45.05 -26.06
CA CYS A 16 -14.75 -44.09 -24.94
C CYS A 16 -13.30 -43.84 -24.45
N ALA A 17 -12.38 -44.73 -24.75
CA ALA A 17 -10.97 -44.60 -24.32
C ALA A 17 -10.26 -43.31 -24.80
N PRO A 18 -10.42 -42.83 -26.06
CA PRO A 18 -9.75 -41.59 -26.48
C PRO A 18 -10.33 -40.33 -25.84
N ILE A 19 -11.60 -40.32 -25.45
CA ILE A 19 -12.21 -39.14 -24.77
C ILE A 19 -11.70 -39.02 -23.34
N LEU A 20 -11.52 -40.16 -22.66
CA LEU A 20 -10.94 -40.19 -21.31
C LEU A 20 -9.44 -39.82 -21.31
N ALA A 21 -8.70 -40.19 -22.34
CA ALA A 21 -7.29 -39.86 -22.51
C ALA A 21 -7.06 -38.35 -22.80
N LEU A 22 -7.98 -37.72 -23.56
CA LEU A 22 -7.89 -36.27 -23.82
C LEU A 22 -8.19 -35.42 -22.57
N SER A 23 -9.04 -35.86 -21.66
CA SER A 23 -9.32 -35.13 -20.41
C SER A 23 -8.16 -35.19 -19.42
N LEU A 24 -7.33 -36.23 -19.44
CA LEU A 24 -6.13 -36.38 -18.60
C LEU A 24 -4.93 -35.54 -19.09
N ALA A 25 -4.90 -35.16 -20.36
CA ALA A 25 -3.81 -34.36 -20.92
C ALA A 25 -3.88 -32.87 -20.55
N ALA A 26 -5.01 -32.40 -20.00
CA ALA A 26 -5.23 -31.02 -19.58
C ALA A 26 -4.95 -30.78 -18.09
N CYS A 27 -4.45 -31.77 -17.34
CA CYS A 27 -4.15 -31.62 -15.93
C CYS A 27 -2.91 -30.75 -15.72
N VAL A 28 -3.04 -29.76 -14.87
CA VAL A 28 -1.90 -28.95 -14.42
C VAL A 28 -1.01 -29.80 -13.50
N HIS A 29 0.28 -29.89 -13.82
CA HIS A 29 1.25 -30.56 -12.95
C HIS A 29 1.62 -29.69 -11.77
N TYR A 30 1.66 -30.30 -10.57
CA TYR A 30 2.20 -29.66 -9.39
C TYR A 30 3.74 -29.57 -9.50
N LEU A 31 4.25 -28.34 -9.43
CA LEU A 31 5.69 -28.04 -9.33
C LEU A 31 5.94 -27.40 -7.98
N PRO A 32 6.75 -28.02 -7.10
CA PRO A 32 7.07 -27.41 -5.81
C PRO A 32 7.89 -26.13 -6.02
N GLN A 33 7.49 -25.04 -5.35
CA GLN A 33 8.21 -23.78 -5.32
C GLN A 33 8.74 -23.55 -3.90
N PRO A 34 10.02 -23.86 -3.61
CA PRO A 34 10.61 -23.56 -2.32
C PRO A 34 10.76 -22.03 -2.13
N LEU A 35 10.74 -21.58 -0.86
CA LEU A 35 11.06 -20.21 -0.56
C LEU A 35 12.49 -19.86 -0.99
N ALA A 36 12.71 -18.63 -1.42
CA ALA A 36 14.05 -18.13 -1.70
C ALA A 36 14.91 -18.17 -0.43
N SER A 37 16.23 -18.34 -0.59
CA SER A 37 17.15 -18.27 0.55
C SER A 37 17.13 -16.87 1.18
N PRO A 38 17.32 -16.74 2.50
CA PRO A 38 17.40 -15.44 3.15
C PRO A 38 18.41 -14.50 2.50
N ASP A 39 19.58 -15.01 2.12
CA ASP A 39 20.64 -14.22 1.46
C ASP A 39 20.20 -13.66 0.11
N ALA A 40 19.41 -14.40 -0.65
CA ALA A 40 18.87 -13.93 -1.93
C ALA A 40 17.80 -12.84 -1.76
N VAL A 41 17.06 -12.86 -0.65
CA VAL A 41 16.02 -11.87 -0.33
C VAL A 41 16.63 -10.58 0.22
N LEU A 42 17.70 -10.69 0.99
CA LEU A 42 18.35 -9.57 1.68
C LEU A 42 19.42 -8.85 0.83
N THR A 43 19.63 -9.28 -0.41
CA THR A 43 20.55 -8.59 -1.34
C THR A 43 19.98 -7.25 -1.83
N SER A 44 20.86 -6.29 -2.02
CA SER A 44 20.51 -4.99 -2.65
C SER A 44 19.94 -5.21 -4.05
N PRO A 45 18.94 -4.42 -4.45
CA PRO A 45 18.44 -4.45 -5.82
C PRO A 45 19.58 -4.07 -6.79
N ASN A 46 19.58 -4.67 -7.97
CA ASN A 46 20.53 -4.33 -9.01
C ASN A 46 20.29 -2.88 -9.48
N PRO A 47 21.27 -1.95 -9.33
CA PRO A 47 21.07 -0.53 -9.66
C PRO A 47 20.68 -0.29 -11.13
N ALA A 48 21.19 -1.12 -12.06
CA ALA A 48 20.87 -0.99 -13.48
C ALA A 48 19.41 -1.38 -13.76
N ILE A 49 18.92 -2.46 -13.13
CA ILE A 49 17.52 -2.89 -13.27
C ILE A 49 16.60 -1.85 -12.63
N LEU A 50 16.91 -1.39 -11.43
CA LEU A 50 16.14 -0.35 -10.73
C LEU A 50 16.04 0.93 -11.57
N SER A 51 17.14 1.39 -12.20
CA SER A 51 17.12 2.56 -13.08
C SER A 51 16.22 2.38 -14.31
N ILE A 52 16.23 1.18 -14.92
CA ILE A 52 15.35 0.87 -16.06
C ILE A 52 13.88 0.84 -15.63
N ASP A 53 13.57 0.19 -14.51
CA ASP A 53 12.22 0.06 -14.02
C ASP A 53 11.65 1.42 -13.56
N ALA A 54 12.48 2.27 -12.96
CA ALA A 54 12.12 3.62 -12.58
C ALA A 54 11.74 4.52 -13.77
N GLN A 55 12.39 4.34 -14.92
CA GLN A 55 12.07 5.06 -16.15
C GLN A 55 10.83 4.50 -16.87
N ARG A 56 10.45 3.26 -16.58
CA ARG A 56 9.30 2.57 -17.20
C ARG A 56 8.04 2.56 -16.33
N ILE A 57 8.14 3.03 -15.10
CA ILE A 57 6.97 3.04 -14.21
C ILE A 57 5.85 3.89 -14.81
N VAL A 58 4.67 3.30 -14.93
CA VAL A 58 3.46 3.99 -15.41
C VAL A 58 2.42 3.92 -14.30
N ARG A 59 2.23 5.04 -13.62
CA ARG A 59 1.20 5.21 -12.59
C ARG A 59 0.53 6.57 -12.77
N PRO A 60 -0.78 6.68 -12.61
CA PRO A 60 -1.49 7.97 -12.74
C PRO A 60 -1.02 9.05 -11.75
N TYR A 61 -0.49 8.61 -10.62
CA TYR A 61 -0.10 9.43 -9.48
C TYR A 61 1.43 9.55 -9.28
N LEU A 62 2.24 8.89 -10.12
CA LEU A 62 3.70 8.89 -10.00
C LEU A 62 4.34 8.93 -11.39
N ALA A 63 5.03 10.02 -11.67
CA ALA A 63 5.75 10.16 -12.92
C ALA A 63 7.06 9.36 -12.92
N PRO A 64 7.50 8.81 -14.06
CA PRO A 64 8.83 8.23 -14.19
C PRO A 64 9.92 9.22 -13.79
N GLN A 65 10.92 8.74 -13.04
CA GLN A 65 12.06 9.54 -12.59
C GLN A 65 13.37 8.83 -12.98
N PRO A 66 14.42 9.57 -13.33
CA PRO A 66 15.75 8.99 -13.43
C PRO A 66 16.25 8.64 -12.01
N VAL A 67 16.53 7.37 -11.77
CA VAL A 67 17.07 6.88 -10.50
C VAL A 67 18.53 6.44 -10.73
N ASP A 68 19.45 7.13 -10.06
CA ASP A 68 20.86 6.78 -9.98
C ASP A 68 21.30 6.88 -8.51
N LEU A 69 21.53 5.74 -7.87
CA LEU A 69 21.89 5.68 -6.45
C LEU A 69 23.25 6.36 -6.13
N ALA A 70 24.06 6.64 -7.15
CA ALA A 70 25.34 7.34 -7.00
C ALA A 70 25.19 8.87 -7.00
N ARG A 71 23.99 9.40 -7.29
CA ARG A 71 23.70 10.83 -7.34
C ARG A 71 22.70 11.24 -6.27
N PRO A 72 22.65 12.53 -5.88
CA PRO A 72 21.61 13.00 -4.97
C PRO A 72 20.21 12.74 -5.54
N LEU A 73 19.37 12.09 -4.72
CA LEU A 73 18.00 11.70 -5.06
C LEU A 73 16.99 12.74 -4.55
N THR A 74 16.08 13.13 -5.43
CA THR A 74 14.96 13.98 -5.06
C THR A 74 13.90 13.17 -4.29
N PRO A 75 13.02 13.79 -3.49
CA PRO A 75 11.91 13.10 -2.84
C PRO A 75 11.04 12.30 -3.83
N ASN A 76 10.85 12.79 -5.05
CA ASN A 76 10.11 12.08 -6.09
C ASN A 76 10.86 10.82 -6.59
N ALA A 77 12.19 10.86 -6.67
CA ALA A 77 12.99 9.66 -6.98
C ALA A 77 12.90 8.63 -5.86
N LEU A 78 12.91 9.05 -4.58
CA LEU A 78 12.68 8.15 -3.43
C LEU A 78 11.30 7.50 -3.50
N ALA A 79 10.27 8.25 -3.85
CA ALA A 79 8.92 7.71 -4.05
C ALA A 79 8.88 6.59 -5.09
N VAL A 80 9.59 6.76 -6.22
CA VAL A 80 9.69 5.72 -7.27
C VAL A 80 10.40 4.49 -6.76
N ILE A 81 11.53 4.64 -6.03
CA ILE A 81 12.26 3.51 -5.45
C ILE A 81 11.36 2.76 -4.47
N ALA A 82 10.68 3.47 -3.55
CA ALA A 82 9.79 2.86 -2.58
C ALA A 82 8.66 2.07 -3.25
N VAL A 83 8.03 2.61 -4.29
CA VAL A 83 6.98 1.89 -5.01
C VAL A 83 7.52 0.63 -5.70
N LEU A 84 8.75 0.63 -6.19
CA LEU A 84 9.35 -0.53 -6.86
C LEU A 84 9.85 -1.60 -5.87
N GLU A 85 10.54 -1.16 -4.81
CA GLU A 85 11.36 -2.04 -3.98
C GLU A 85 10.76 -2.36 -2.61
N ASN A 86 9.78 -1.56 -2.11
CA ASN A 86 9.19 -1.77 -0.79
C ASN A 86 8.66 -3.21 -0.63
N PRO A 87 9.11 -3.97 0.39
CA PRO A 87 8.75 -5.38 0.57
C PRO A 87 7.27 -5.60 0.79
N ASP A 88 6.60 -4.71 1.54
CA ASP A 88 5.17 -4.82 1.84
C ASP A 88 4.33 -4.64 0.58
N LEU A 89 4.73 -3.72 -0.32
CA LEU A 89 4.07 -3.56 -1.61
C LEU A 89 4.29 -4.77 -2.53
N LYS A 90 5.50 -5.37 -2.51
CA LYS A 90 5.75 -6.62 -3.24
C LYS A 90 4.81 -7.74 -2.77
N ALA A 91 4.62 -7.87 -1.44
CA ALA A 91 3.69 -8.83 -0.86
C ALA A 91 2.22 -8.51 -1.23
N GLN A 92 1.83 -7.23 -1.22
CA GLN A 92 0.46 -6.82 -1.62
C GLN A 92 0.20 -7.07 -3.10
N ARG A 93 1.17 -6.86 -3.99
CA ARG A 93 1.05 -7.18 -5.43
C ARG A 93 0.78 -8.66 -5.67
N ALA A 94 1.33 -9.56 -4.85
CA ALA A 94 1.04 -10.98 -4.94
C ALA A 94 -0.45 -11.31 -4.69
N LYS A 95 -1.15 -10.51 -3.85
CA LYS A 95 -2.60 -10.67 -3.62
C LYS A 95 -3.45 -10.43 -4.87
N ILE A 96 -2.97 -9.59 -5.80
CA ILE A 96 -3.67 -9.39 -7.10
C ILE A 96 -3.77 -10.71 -7.86
N GLY A 97 -2.71 -11.51 -7.88
CA GLY A 97 -2.74 -12.83 -8.53
C GLY A 97 -3.83 -13.74 -7.96
N VAL A 98 -4.00 -13.73 -6.63
CA VAL A 98 -5.07 -14.48 -5.97
C VAL A 98 -6.45 -13.97 -6.38
N THR A 99 -6.64 -12.65 -6.37
CA THR A 99 -7.93 -12.04 -6.73
C THR A 99 -8.26 -12.23 -8.22
N ASP A 100 -7.24 -12.16 -9.10
CA ASP A 100 -7.42 -12.46 -10.52
C ASP A 100 -7.84 -13.91 -10.75
N ALA A 101 -7.26 -14.85 -9.99
CA ALA A 101 -7.65 -16.27 -10.02
C ALA A 101 -9.08 -16.47 -9.47
N GLN A 102 -9.47 -15.77 -8.40
CA GLN A 102 -10.85 -15.80 -7.87
C GLN A 102 -11.86 -15.24 -8.88
N ALA A 103 -11.54 -14.12 -9.54
CA ALA A 103 -12.39 -13.54 -10.59
C ALA A 103 -12.46 -14.44 -11.83
N PHE A 104 -11.42 -15.19 -12.12
CA PHE A 104 -11.44 -16.24 -13.16
C PHE A 104 -12.34 -17.39 -12.74
N ALA A 105 -12.18 -17.93 -11.51
CA ALA A 105 -13.03 -19.00 -10.98
C ALA A 105 -14.52 -18.62 -10.98
N ALA A 106 -14.85 -17.36 -10.67
CA ALA A 106 -16.23 -16.84 -10.72
C ALA A 106 -16.87 -16.83 -12.11
N ARG A 107 -16.08 -17.06 -13.17
CA ARG A 107 -16.56 -17.16 -14.56
C ARG A 107 -16.80 -18.59 -15.02
N LEU A 108 -16.25 -19.56 -14.30
CA LEU A 108 -16.38 -20.97 -14.66
C LEU A 108 -17.78 -21.46 -14.29
N LEU A 109 -18.31 -22.32 -15.15
CA LEU A 109 -19.51 -23.07 -14.83
C LEU A 109 -19.10 -24.31 -14.03
N PRO A 110 -19.94 -24.82 -13.12
CA PRO A 110 -19.67 -26.08 -12.43
C PRO A 110 -19.66 -27.23 -13.41
N ASP A 111 -18.75 -28.18 -13.21
CA ASP A 111 -18.65 -29.37 -13.99
C ASP A 111 -19.85 -30.30 -13.78
N PRO A 112 -20.32 -31.01 -14.79
CA PRO A 112 -21.33 -32.03 -14.62
C PRO A 112 -20.81 -33.18 -13.75
N THR A 113 -21.65 -33.69 -12.86
CA THR A 113 -21.32 -34.84 -12.04
C THR A 113 -21.74 -36.13 -12.71
N VAL A 114 -20.84 -37.10 -12.78
CA VAL A 114 -21.13 -38.44 -13.30
C VAL A 114 -21.13 -39.40 -12.12
N GLN A 115 -22.21 -40.19 -11.99
CA GLN A 115 -22.32 -41.25 -11.00
C GLN A 115 -22.60 -42.55 -11.70
N ALA A 116 -21.97 -43.65 -11.23
CA ALA A 116 -22.27 -45.01 -11.68
C ALA A 116 -22.49 -45.88 -10.44
N ASN A 117 -23.49 -46.72 -10.50
CA ASN A 117 -23.82 -47.70 -9.48
C ASN A 117 -23.85 -49.10 -10.05
N TYR A 118 -23.55 -50.07 -9.21
CA TYR A 118 -23.65 -51.48 -9.52
C TYR A 118 -24.22 -52.19 -8.30
N ASP A 119 -25.40 -52.79 -8.49
CA ASP A 119 -26.17 -53.42 -7.43
C ASP A 119 -26.00 -54.92 -7.52
N PHE A 120 -25.39 -55.57 -6.53
CA PHE A 120 -25.24 -56.99 -6.46
C PHE A 120 -26.54 -57.62 -5.96
N LEU A 121 -27.08 -58.53 -6.72
CA LEU A 121 -28.23 -59.30 -6.29
C LEU A 121 -27.79 -60.31 -5.20
N ILE A 122 -28.30 -60.13 -3.96
CA ILE A 122 -27.97 -60.99 -2.83
C ILE A 122 -29.02 -62.09 -2.65
N SER A 123 -30.28 -61.80 -2.89
CA SER A 123 -31.39 -62.76 -2.84
C SER A 123 -32.61 -62.24 -3.58
N GLY A 124 -33.49 -63.14 -4.07
CA GLY A 124 -34.73 -62.74 -4.75
C GLY A 124 -35.01 -63.63 -5.96
N PRO A 125 -36.11 -63.44 -6.68
CA PRO A 125 -36.48 -64.17 -7.88
C PRO A 125 -35.70 -63.74 -9.15
N ASP A 126 -35.01 -62.56 -9.09
CA ASP A 126 -34.28 -61.99 -10.21
C ASP A 126 -32.95 -62.76 -10.44
N GLN A 127 -32.39 -62.63 -11.64
CA GLN A 127 -31.20 -63.40 -12.05
C GLN A 127 -30.00 -62.57 -12.45
N PHE A 128 -30.14 -61.22 -12.42
CA PHE A 128 -29.12 -60.31 -12.90
C PHE A 128 -28.74 -59.32 -11.82
N ASN A 129 -27.52 -58.83 -11.88
CA ASN A 129 -27.10 -57.66 -11.09
C ASN A 129 -27.60 -56.38 -11.75
N GLY A 130 -28.02 -55.40 -10.94
CA GLY A 130 -28.40 -54.11 -11.45
C GLY A 130 -27.16 -53.22 -11.72
N TYR A 131 -27.25 -52.37 -12.70
CA TYR A 131 -26.23 -51.33 -12.95
C TYR A 131 -26.87 -50.07 -13.49
N GLY A 132 -26.27 -48.92 -13.19
CA GLY A 132 -26.76 -47.64 -13.67
C GLY A 132 -25.65 -46.61 -13.83
N ALA A 133 -25.92 -45.63 -14.65
CA ALA A 133 -25.08 -44.46 -14.77
C ALA A 133 -25.96 -43.23 -14.98
N GLN A 134 -25.54 -42.12 -14.38
CA GLN A 134 -26.22 -40.83 -14.54
C GLN A 134 -25.24 -39.70 -14.69
N ILE A 135 -25.62 -38.69 -15.45
CA ILE A 135 -24.94 -37.38 -15.53
C ILE A 135 -25.91 -36.32 -15.07
N ALA A 136 -25.45 -35.46 -14.10
CA ALA A 136 -26.24 -34.40 -13.54
C ALA A 136 -25.60 -33.05 -13.79
N PHE A 137 -26.42 -32.06 -14.14
CA PHE A 137 -26.07 -30.67 -14.38
C PHE A 137 -26.72 -29.77 -13.34
N ASP A 138 -25.95 -28.87 -12.71
CA ASP A 138 -26.47 -27.84 -11.84
C ASP A 138 -26.97 -26.63 -12.68
N LEU A 139 -28.27 -26.47 -12.77
CA LEU A 139 -28.89 -25.32 -13.48
C LEU A 139 -28.94 -24.04 -12.64
N ASN A 140 -28.75 -24.14 -11.33
CA ASN A 140 -28.74 -22.98 -10.45
C ASN A 140 -27.56 -22.04 -10.76
N ALA A 141 -26.40 -22.62 -11.10
CA ALA A 141 -25.23 -21.86 -11.52
C ALA A 141 -25.52 -20.96 -12.72
N LEU A 142 -26.33 -21.40 -13.68
CA LEU A 142 -26.70 -20.56 -14.84
C LEU A 142 -27.44 -19.30 -14.43
N ARG A 143 -28.30 -19.37 -13.40
CA ARG A 143 -29.05 -18.24 -12.86
C ARG A 143 -28.17 -17.24 -12.15
N THR A 144 -27.17 -17.70 -11.40
CA THR A 144 -26.31 -16.87 -10.56
C THR A 144 -25.02 -16.42 -11.26
N THR A 145 -24.60 -17.05 -12.35
CA THR A 145 -23.33 -16.79 -13.05
C THR A 145 -23.11 -15.32 -13.40
N ALA A 146 -24.12 -14.63 -13.91
CA ALA A 146 -23.97 -13.21 -14.29
C ALA A 146 -23.62 -12.33 -13.08
N VAL A 147 -24.32 -12.53 -11.97
CA VAL A 147 -24.14 -11.76 -10.74
C VAL A 147 -22.82 -12.13 -10.06
N THR A 148 -22.47 -13.42 -10.05
CA THR A 148 -21.17 -13.90 -9.51
C THR A 148 -19.99 -13.31 -10.30
N ARG A 149 -20.11 -13.21 -11.63
CA ARG A 149 -19.10 -12.53 -12.46
C ARG A 149 -18.99 -11.03 -12.16
N GLN A 150 -20.13 -10.37 -11.93
CA GLN A 150 -20.18 -8.97 -11.56
C GLN A 150 -19.50 -8.74 -10.21
N ALA A 151 -19.84 -9.53 -9.19
CA ALA A 151 -19.21 -9.47 -7.87
C ALA A 151 -17.70 -9.69 -7.95
N GLY A 152 -17.24 -10.73 -8.67
CA GLY A 152 -15.82 -10.99 -8.85
C GLY A 152 -15.07 -9.89 -9.61
N ALA A 153 -15.71 -9.26 -10.60
CA ALA A 153 -15.11 -8.12 -11.32
C ALA A 153 -15.00 -6.86 -10.43
N ALA A 154 -16.01 -6.58 -9.61
CA ALA A 154 -16.02 -5.47 -8.66
C ALA A 154 -14.97 -5.68 -7.56
N GLN A 155 -14.88 -6.89 -6.99
CA GLN A 155 -13.86 -7.27 -6.02
C GLN A 155 -12.44 -7.14 -6.58
N LYS A 156 -12.22 -7.60 -7.81
CA LYS A 156 -10.93 -7.41 -8.50
C LYS A 156 -10.58 -5.94 -8.67
N ARG A 157 -11.56 -5.09 -9.02
CA ARG A 157 -11.37 -3.65 -9.13
C ARG A 157 -11.03 -3.03 -7.78
N GLN A 158 -11.73 -3.40 -6.72
CA GLN A 158 -11.46 -2.94 -5.36
C GLN A 158 -10.02 -3.24 -4.96
N VAL A 159 -9.57 -4.49 -5.03
CA VAL A 159 -8.21 -4.89 -4.61
C VAL A 159 -7.12 -4.17 -5.40
N ARG A 160 -7.34 -3.91 -6.69
CA ARG A 160 -6.40 -3.12 -7.51
C ARG A 160 -6.32 -1.66 -7.10
N LEU A 161 -7.46 -1.06 -6.73
CA LEU A 161 -7.51 0.31 -6.22
C LEU A 161 -6.91 0.41 -4.82
N ASP A 162 -7.13 -0.59 -3.95
CA ASP A 162 -6.49 -0.68 -2.64
C ASP A 162 -4.96 -0.77 -2.76
N LEU A 163 -4.44 -1.57 -3.70
CA LEU A 163 -3.00 -1.59 -3.98
C LEU A 163 -2.49 -0.25 -4.51
N ALA A 164 -3.20 0.37 -5.45
CA ALA A 164 -2.81 1.67 -5.99
C ALA A 164 -2.80 2.75 -4.89
N TRP A 165 -3.75 2.70 -3.96
CA TRP A 165 -3.77 3.55 -2.76
C TRP A 165 -2.58 3.26 -1.83
N ALA A 166 -2.25 1.99 -1.60
CA ALA A 166 -1.08 1.60 -0.81
C ALA A 166 0.23 2.08 -1.48
N GLU A 167 0.36 1.95 -2.81
CA GLU A 167 1.50 2.49 -3.56
C GLU A 167 1.61 4.01 -3.41
N TRP A 168 0.50 4.73 -3.50
CA TRP A 168 0.45 6.19 -3.33
C TRP A 168 0.88 6.63 -1.92
N ASN A 169 0.37 5.96 -0.89
CA ASN A 169 0.77 6.21 0.50
C ASN A 169 2.25 5.90 0.74
N THR A 170 2.75 4.78 0.22
CA THR A 170 4.17 4.40 0.34
C THR A 170 5.08 5.44 -0.34
N ALA A 171 4.68 5.93 -1.52
CA ALA A 171 5.37 7.01 -2.23
C ALA A 171 5.43 8.29 -1.39
N GLY A 172 4.31 8.69 -0.79
CA GLY A 172 4.25 9.85 0.10
C GLY A 172 5.10 9.70 1.35
N GLN A 173 5.05 8.54 2.00
CA GLN A 173 5.88 8.25 3.17
C GLN A 173 7.38 8.31 2.86
N ALA A 174 7.81 7.78 1.71
CA ALA A 174 9.20 7.87 1.29
C ALA A 174 9.66 9.32 1.06
N ARG A 175 8.79 10.15 0.47
CA ARG A 175 9.06 11.60 0.30
C ARG A 175 9.17 12.31 1.65
N LEU A 176 8.25 12.05 2.59
CA LEU A 176 8.27 12.60 3.94
C LEU A 176 9.55 12.21 4.69
N GLN A 177 9.94 10.95 4.64
CA GLN A 177 11.19 10.49 5.26
C GLN A 177 12.43 11.14 4.61
N GLY A 178 12.43 11.31 3.29
CA GLY A 178 13.50 12.00 2.58
C GLY A 178 13.66 13.46 3.02
N VAL A 179 12.56 14.20 3.14
CA VAL A 179 12.55 15.59 3.66
C VAL A 179 13.08 15.63 5.09
N ARG A 180 12.60 14.72 5.93
CA ARG A 180 13.04 14.64 7.33
C ARG A 180 14.55 14.37 7.48
N VAL A 181 15.10 13.48 6.67
CA VAL A 181 16.55 13.21 6.68
C VAL A 181 17.34 14.46 6.28
N LEU A 182 16.92 15.15 5.21
CA LEU A 182 17.57 16.38 4.76
C LEU A 182 17.62 17.46 5.84
N GLU A 183 16.51 17.67 6.56
CA GLU A 183 16.44 18.67 7.61
C GLU A 183 17.28 18.27 8.84
N LEU A 184 17.29 17.00 9.21
CA LEU A 184 18.15 16.50 10.28
C LEU A 184 19.64 16.60 9.94
N GLU A 185 20.03 16.48 8.68
CA GLU A 185 21.42 16.74 8.23
C GLU A 185 21.80 18.22 8.43
N ARG A 186 20.90 19.14 8.13
CA ARG A 186 21.11 20.59 8.39
C ARG A 186 21.14 20.89 9.88
N GLU A 187 20.19 20.36 10.65
CA GLU A 187 20.16 20.52 12.11
C GLU A 187 21.45 19.99 12.75
N LEU A 188 21.94 18.82 12.33
CA LEU A 188 23.20 18.25 12.79
C LEU A 188 24.38 19.21 12.53
N SER A 189 24.42 19.84 11.37
CA SER A 189 25.49 20.80 11.02
C SER A 189 25.48 22.01 11.95
N LEU A 190 24.32 22.54 12.28
CA LEU A 190 24.12 23.66 13.22
C LEU A 190 24.45 23.25 14.66
N ALA A 191 24.00 22.08 15.10
CA ALA A 191 24.32 21.56 16.43
C ALA A 191 25.84 21.33 16.61
N ALA A 192 26.52 20.79 15.57
CA ALA A 192 27.97 20.64 15.58
C ALA A 192 28.71 21.99 15.63
N ALA A 193 28.23 23.01 14.92
CA ALA A 193 28.78 24.34 14.98
C ALA A 193 28.58 24.96 16.36
N SER A 194 27.40 24.76 16.97
CA SER A 194 27.09 25.23 18.33
C SER A 194 27.98 24.56 19.38
N ALA A 195 28.17 23.23 19.30
CA ALA A 195 29.03 22.50 20.23
C ALA A 195 30.51 22.97 20.15
N ARG A 196 31.04 23.16 18.92
CA ARG A 196 32.40 23.73 18.74
C ARG A 196 32.56 25.13 19.28
N SER A 197 31.56 26.00 19.11
CA SER A 197 31.54 27.35 19.68
C SER A 197 31.54 27.33 21.21
N ALA A 198 30.70 26.48 21.81
CA ALA A 198 30.62 26.31 23.26
C ALA A 198 31.94 25.76 23.85
N GLU A 199 32.58 24.83 23.20
CA GLU A 199 33.89 24.27 23.58
C GLU A 199 34.99 25.34 23.54
N THR A 200 35.09 26.09 22.43
CA THR A 200 36.04 27.18 22.30
C THR A 200 35.89 28.23 23.41
N MET A 201 34.65 28.55 23.76
CA MET A 201 34.33 29.53 24.81
C MET A 201 34.66 28.97 26.20
N PHE A 202 34.30 27.72 26.48
CA PHE A 202 34.65 27.07 27.75
C PHE A 202 36.17 27.02 27.97
N ASP A 203 36.95 26.70 26.93
CA ASP A 203 38.40 26.67 26.98
C ASP A 203 39.00 28.07 27.24
N ALA A 204 38.44 29.11 26.62
CA ALA A 204 38.88 30.50 26.85
C ALA A 204 38.61 30.94 28.30
N VAL A 205 37.39 30.69 28.81
CA VAL A 205 37.00 31.02 30.18
C VAL A 205 37.76 30.17 31.21
N SER A 206 38.00 28.88 30.93
CA SER A 206 38.81 28.02 31.79
C SER A 206 40.25 28.52 31.97
N ARG A 207 40.89 28.98 30.88
CA ARG A 207 42.21 29.63 30.94
C ARG A 207 42.19 30.91 31.72
N ALA A 208 41.16 31.74 31.58
CA ALA A 208 40.99 32.98 32.35
C ALA A 208 40.76 32.70 33.84
N ALA A 209 39.94 31.70 34.19
CA ALA A 209 39.75 31.26 35.57
C ALA A 209 41.04 30.77 36.25
N GLY A 210 41.88 30.02 35.49
CA GLY A 210 43.20 29.60 35.96
C GLY A 210 44.16 30.75 36.30
N ARG A 211 43.92 31.97 35.74
CA ARG A 211 44.66 33.20 36.05
C ARG A 211 43.97 34.07 37.10
N GLY A 212 42.76 33.71 37.56
CA GLY A 212 41.95 34.48 38.47
C GLY A 212 41.17 35.65 37.84
N ASP A 213 41.08 35.68 36.49
CA ASP A 213 40.45 36.78 35.73
C ASP A 213 38.91 36.68 35.67
N VAL A 214 38.33 35.53 35.99
CA VAL A 214 36.87 35.27 35.97
C VAL A 214 36.43 34.46 37.19
N SER A 215 35.15 34.56 37.54
CA SER A 215 34.58 33.86 38.69
C SER A 215 34.36 32.35 38.45
N ALA A 216 34.30 31.58 39.53
CA ALA A 216 33.93 30.15 39.46
C ALA A 216 32.51 29.97 38.90
N THR A 217 31.57 30.88 39.17
CA THR A 217 30.21 30.87 38.64
C THR A 217 30.20 31.04 37.11
N ASP A 218 31.05 31.92 36.56
CA ASP A 218 31.16 32.09 35.11
C ASP A 218 31.71 30.84 34.45
N LEU A 219 32.71 30.18 35.04
CA LEU A 219 33.26 28.93 34.56
C LEU A 219 32.20 27.82 34.58
N ASP A 220 31.43 27.71 35.66
CA ASP A 220 30.37 26.68 35.74
C ASP A 220 29.24 26.94 34.76
N THR A 221 28.85 28.21 34.52
CA THR A 221 27.88 28.57 33.50
C THR A 221 28.34 28.13 32.10
N ARG A 222 29.64 28.34 31.79
CA ARG A 222 30.17 27.89 30.49
C ARG A 222 30.29 26.39 30.36
N ARG A 223 30.60 25.70 31.48
CA ARG A 223 30.57 24.23 31.51
C ARG A 223 29.20 23.68 31.21
N GLN A 224 28.14 24.24 31.84
CA GLN A 224 26.75 23.83 31.55
C GLN A 224 26.38 24.08 30.08
N ALA A 225 26.72 25.25 29.53
CA ALA A 225 26.46 25.55 28.12
C ALA A 225 27.15 24.57 27.16
N LEU A 226 28.39 24.15 27.48
CA LEU A 226 29.08 23.11 26.69
C LEU A 226 28.40 21.75 26.79
N LEU A 227 28.02 21.31 27.99
CA LEU A 227 27.32 20.04 28.19
C LEU A 227 25.95 20.01 27.45
N ASP A 228 25.20 21.13 27.52
CA ASP A 228 23.94 21.28 26.80
C ASP A 228 24.13 21.21 25.28
N ALA A 229 25.14 21.90 24.75
CA ALA A 229 25.43 21.87 23.30
C ALA A 229 25.89 20.48 22.83
N GLN A 230 26.72 19.79 23.64
CA GLN A 230 27.11 18.40 23.35
C GLN A 230 25.93 17.44 23.41
N SER A 231 25.03 17.62 24.37
CA SER A 231 23.80 16.82 24.47
C SER A 231 22.92 16.99 23.23
N LYS A 232 22.69 18.23 22.79
CA LYS A 232 21.94 18.53 21.56
C LYS A 232 22.59 17.91 20.31
N LEU A 233 23.92 17.97 20.21
CA LEU A 233 24.65 17.30 19.12
C LEU A 233 24.41 15.79 19.09
N ARG A 234 24.54 15.12 20.24
CA ARG A 234 24.28 13.66 20.35
C ARG A 234 22.83 13.30 20.02
N GLN A 235 21.89 14.14 20.41
CA GLN A 235 20.49 13.95 20.06
C GLN A 235 20.27 14.08 18.55
N ALA A 236 20.85 15.08 17.88
CA ALA A 236 20.76 15.26 16.44
C ALA A 236 21.41 14.06 15.69
N GLU A 237 22.57 13.60 16.13
CA GLU A 237 23.23 12.39 15.58
C GLU A 237 22.30 11.16 15.67
N SER A 238 21.72 10.91 16.84
CA SER A 238 20.81 9.76 17.06
C SER A 238 19.54 9.87 16.21
N SER A 239 18.96 11.07 16.14
CA SER A 239 17.75 11.31 15.33
C SER A 239 18.00 11.06 13.83
N LEU A 240 19.16 11.51 13.32
CA LEU A 240 19.54 11.29 11.94
C LEU A 240 19.76 9.80 11.62
N VAL A 241 20.42 9.05 12.51
CA VAL A 241 20.60 7.60 12.35
C VAL A 241 19.26 6.89 12.27
N THR A 242 18.33 7.23 13.17
CA THR A 242 16.98 6.66 13.17
C THR A 242 16.23 7.00 11.87
N ALA A 243 16.23 8.27 11.46
CA ALA A 243 15.52 8.71 10.26
C ALA A 243 16.06 8.05 8.98
N ARG A 244 17.38 7.88 8.88
CA ARG A 244 18.00 7.14 7.76
C ARG A 244 17.60 5.67 7.74
N SER A 245 17.61 5.02 8.91
CA SER A 245 17.17 3.62 9.02
C SER A 245 15.69 3.45 8.64
N ASP A 246 14.81 4.39 9.04
CA ASP A 246 13.40 4.38 8.65
C ASP A 246 13.24 4.61 7.14
N LEU A 247 14.05 5.49 6.53
CA LEU A 247 14.05 5.70 5.09
C LEU A 247 14.49 4.43 4.35
N ASP A 248 15.60 3.80 4.74
CA ASP A 248 16.11 2.56 4.12
C ASP A 248 15.06 1.44 4.19
N LYS A 249 14.41 1.29 5.34
CA LYS A 249 13.29 0.35 5.52
C LYS A 249 12.12 0.67 4.58
N GLN A 250 11.75 1.94 4.46
CA GLN A 250 10.65 2.38 3.59
C GLN A 250 10.96 2.12 2.11
N LEU A 251 12.23 2.31 1.71
CA LEU A 251 12.71 2.06 0.36
C LEU A 251 12.95 0.58 0.06
N GLY A 252 13.00 -0.29 1.07
CA GLY A 252 13.40 -1.69 0.91
C GLY A 252 14.85 -1.85 0.50
N LEU A 253 15.72 -0.92 0.94
CA LEU A 253 17.15 -0.96 0.69
C LEU A 253 17.88 -1.46 1.94
N PRO A 254 19.00 -2.19 1.78
CA PRO A 254 19.82 -2.58 2.91
C PRO A 254 20.58 -1.38 3.50
N PRO A 255 20.87 -1.39 4.81
CA PRO A 255 21.44 -0.25 5.54
C PRO A 255 22.86 0.15 5.10
N GLU A 256 23.52 -0.66 4.29
CA GLU A 256 24.85 -0.37 3.71
C GLU A 256 24.80 0.65 2.57
N VAL A 257 23.62 0.85 1.96
CA VAL A 257 23.42 1.79 0.85
C VAL A 257 23.30 3.20 1.41
N LYS A 258 24.37 3.98 1.24
CA LYS A 258 24.36 5.40 1.64
C LYS A 258 23.79 6.25 0.51
N LEU A 259 22.60 6.79 0.74
CA LEU A 259 21.94 7.69 -0.20
C LEU A 259 22.34 9.14 0.07
N ALA A 260 22.68 9.86 -1.00
CA ALA A 260 22.72 11.32 -0.99
C ALA A 260 21.32 11.85 -1.39
N LEU A 261 20.83 12.87 -0.71
CA LEU A 261 19.52 13.44 -0.96
C LEU A 261 19.62 14.85 -1.55
N ALA A 262 18.70 15.18 -2.45
CA ALA A 262 18.54 16.51 -3.01
C ALA A 262 17.29 17.17 -2.40
N PRO A 263 17.29 18.51 -2.25
CA PRO A 263 16.11 19.22 -1.75
C PRO A 263 14.91 19.03 -2.69
N PRO A 264 13.68 19.11 -2.16
CA PRO A 264 12.46 19.09 -2.97
C PRO A 264 12.39 20.31 -3.90
N ASP A 265 11.64 20.16 -4.98
CA ASP A 265 11.30 21.27 -5.85
C ASP A 265 10.35 22.24 -5.13
N ALA A 266 10.44 23.54 -5.45
CA ALA A 266 9.55 24.53 -4.85
C ALA A 266 8.09 24.28 -5.27
N THR A 267 7.20 24.19 -4.27
CA THR A 267 5.76 23.99 -4.50
C THR A 267 4.99 25.31 -4.47
N PRO A 268 4.03 25.52 -5.41
CA PRO A 268 3.19 26.71 -5.41
C PRO A 268 2.23 26.73 -4.22
N ALA A 269 1.52 27.86 -4.06
CA ALA A 269 0.46 27.95 -3.09
C ALA A 269 -0.66 26.95 -3.39
N ALA A 270 -1.20 26.31 -2.34
CA ALA A 270 -2.32 25.40 -2.51
C ALA A 270 -3.59 26.14 -2.94
N PRO A 271 -4.45 25.53 -3.77
CA PRO A 271 -5.78 26.08 -4.08
C PRO A 271 -6.68 26.13 -2.82
N ALA A 272 -7.86 26.76 -2.95
CA ALA A 272 -8.87 26.74 -1.90
C ALA A 272 -9.29 25.31 -1.55
N ALA A 273 -9.60 25.06 -0.28
CA ALA A 273 -9.92 23.74 0.26
C ALA A 273 -11.09 23.08 -0.50
N GLU A 274 -12.10 23.85 -0.91
CA GLU A 274 -13.26 23.36 -1.63
C GLU A 274 -12.90 22.73 -2.99
N VAL A 275 -11.91 23.31 -3.69
CA VAL A 275 -11.41 22.78 -4.96
C VAL A 275 -10.72 21.44 -4.74
N LEU A 276 -9.86 21.35 -3.71
CA LEU A 276 -9.15 20.13 -3.38
C LEU A 276 -10.10 19.02 -2.90
N VAL A 277 -11.14 19.37 -2.15
CA VAL A 277 -12.19 18.41 -1.73
C VAL A 277 -12.92 17.85 -2.93
N ALA A 278 -13.32 18.69 -3.89
CA ALA A 278 -13.98 18.23 -5.10
C ALA A 278 -13.08 17.29 -5.92
N GLN A 279 -11.79 17.63 -6.07
CA GLN A 279 -10.83 16.77 -6.76
C GLN A 279 -10.59 15.45 -6.01
N ALA A 280 -10.51 15.48 -4.68
CA ALA A 280 -10.31 14.30 -3.86
C ALA A 280 -11.45 13.28 -4.00
N ILE A 281 -12.70 13.74 -4.04
CA ILE A 281 -13.89 12.88 -4.21
C ILE A 281 -13.80 12.07 -5.51
N GLU A 282 -13.21 12.63 -6.56
CA GLU A 282 -13.08 11.97 -7.85
C GLU A 282 -11.80 11.15 -7.99
N ARG A 283 -10.68 11.65 -7.43
CA ARG A 283 -9.34 11.11 -7.70
C ARG A 283 -8.84 10.14 -6.64
N ARG A 284 -9.28 10.26 -5.38
CA ARG A 284 -8.77 9.41 -4.29
C ARG A 284 -9.07 7.94 -4.55
N LEU A 285 -8.01 7.15 -4.56
CA LEU A 285 -8.07 5.74 -4.89
C LEU A 285 -8.77 4.92 -3.81
N ASP A 286 -8.65 5.30 -2.53
CA ASP A 286 -9.37 4.66 -1.42
C ASP A 286 -10.89 4.86 -1.51
N LEU A 287 -11.36 6.05 -1.91
CA LEU A 287 -12.77 6.31 -2.14
C LEU A 287 -13.31 5.50 -3.33
N GLN A 288 -12.51 5.39 -4.39
CA GLN A 288 -12.85 4.55 -5.54
C GLN A 288 -12.86 3.05 -5.18
N ALA A 289 -11.94 2.61 -4.29
CA ALA A 289 -11.91 1.24 -3.78
C ALA A 289 -13.16 0.92 -2.95
N LEU A 290 -13.57 1.82 -2.05
CA LEU A 290 -14.80 1.67 -1.26
C LEU A 290 -16.06 1.61 -2.16
N ARG A 291 -16.13 2.42 -3.22
CA ARG A 291 -17.21 2.32 -4.22
C ARG A 291 -17.21 0.95 -4.91
N ALA A 292 -16.04 0.46 -5.32
CA ALA A 292 -15.94 -0.86 -5.95
C ALA A 292 -16.31 -2.00 -4.97
N GLY A 293 -15.96 -1.85 -3.69
CA GLY A 293 -16.38 -2.77 -2.62
C GLY A 293 -17.90 -2.76 -2.39
N TYR A 294 -18.52 -1.59 -2.43
CA TYR A 294 -19.96 -1.46 -2.38
C TYR A 294 -20.66 -2.13 -3.58
N ASP A 295 -20.14 -1.93 -4.80
CA ASP A 295 -20.64 -2.60 -6.00
C ASP A 295 -20.54 -4.13 -5.89
N ALA A 296 -19.46 -4.65 -5.28
CA ALA A 296 -19.31 -6.08 -5.01
C ALA A 296 -20.35 -6.59 -4.01
N ALA A 297 -20.58 -5.86 -2.92
CA ALA A 297 -21.58 -6.22 -1.90
C ALA A 297 -23.01 -6.15 -2.45
N GLU A 298 -23.31 -5.19 -3.32
CA GLU A 298 -24.61 -5.12 -4.03
C GLU A 298 -24.84 -6.34 -4.92
N ALA A 299 -23.81 -6.77 -5.65
CA ALA A 299 -23.87 -7.98 -6.48
C ALA A 299 -24.02 -9.25 -5.61
N GLU A 300 -23.31 -9.34 -4.48
CA GLU A 300 -23.45 -10.50 -3.55
C GLU A 300 -24.84 -10.52 -2.90
N LEU A 301 -25.42 -9.37 -2.55
CA LEU A 301 -26.80 -9.30 -2.09
C LEU A 301 -27.78 -9.78 -3.18
N HIS A 302 -27.59 -9.34 -4.41
CA HIS A 302 -28.42 -9.80 -5.54
C HIS A 302 -28.31 -11.31 -5.74
N LYS A 303 -27.11 -11.87 -5.66
CA LYS A 303 -26.88 -13.33 -5.70
C LYS A 303 -27.63 -14.04 -4.56
N ALA A 304 -27.50 -13.57 -3.32
CA ALA A 304 -28.20 -14.16 -2.18
C ALA A 304 -29.73 -14.14 -2.34
N VAL A 305 -30.28 -13.07 -2.96
CA VAL A 305 -31.70 -12.97 -3.31
C VAL A 305 -32.08 -13.97 -4.40
N LEU A 306 -31.26 -14.19 -5.43
CA LEU A 306 -31.49 -15.20 -6.45
C LEU A 306 -31.48 -16.62 -5.86
N GLU A 307 -30.62 -16.88 -4.90
CA GLU A 307 -30.50 -18.19 -4.20
C GLU A 307 -31.66 -18.52 -3.26
N GLN A 308 -32.63 -17.62 -3.05
CA GLN A 308 -33.87 -17.94 -2.33
C GLN A 308 -34.81 -18.87 -3.12
N PHE A 309 -34.64 -18.93 -4.45
CA PHE A 309 -35.43 -19.81 -5.31
C PHE A 309 -34.88 -21.24 -5.29
N PRO A 310 -35.74 -22.26 -5.64
CA PRO A 310 -35.31 -23.64 -5.69
C PRO A 310 -34.07 -23.86 -6.53
N ASN A 311 -33.11 -24.64 -6.01
CA ASN A 311 -32.01 -25.13 -6.81
C ASN A 311 -32.53 -26.19 -7.77
N LEU A 312 -32.24 -26.02 -9.05
CA LEU A 312 -32.65 -26.94 -10.12
C LEU A 312 -31.45 -27.75 -10.58
N SER A 313 -31.62 -29.05 -10.68
CA SER A 313 -30.68 -29.99 -11.32
C SER A 313 -31.37 -30.78 -12.44
N LEU A 314 -30.68 -30.96 -13.55
CA LEU A 314 -31.09 -31.83 -14.65
C LEU A 314 -30.19 -33.05 -14.66
N THR A 315 -30.79 -34.21 -14.54
CA THR A 315 -30.07 -35.50 -14.57
C THR A 315 -30.56 -36.32 -15.75
N LEU A 316 -29.65 -36.92 -16.49
CA LEU A 316 -29.96 -37.97 -17.45
C LEU A 316 -29.44 -39.31 -16.89
N ALA A 317 -30.32 -40.23 -16.63
CA ALA A 317 -30.00 -41.53 -16.04
C ALA A 317 -30.33 -42.69 -17.00
N GLY A 318 -29.46 -43.67 -17.02
CA GLY A 318 -29.70 -44.97 -17.69
C GLY A 318 -29.41 -46.11 -16.71
N ALA A 319 -30.27 -47.06 -16.62
CA ALA A 319 -30.12 -48.20 -15.71
C ALA A 319 -30.63 -49.52 -16.31
N SER A 320 -30.08 -50.62 -15.80
CA SER A 320 -30.64 -51.96 -15.95
C SER A 320 -30.90 -52.51 -14.56
N ASP A 321 -32.14 -52.93 -14.31
CA ASP A 321 -32.51 -53.49 -13.02
C ASP A 321 -32.12 -54.98 -12.92
N THR A 322 -32.43 -55.61 -11.80
CA THR A 322 -32.14 -57.00 -11.53
C THR A 322 -33.02 -57.99 -12.33
N ALA A 323 -34.11 -57.51 -12.90
CA ALA A 323 -34.96 -58.25 -13.85
C ALA A 323 -34.55 -58.04 -15.31
N ASN A 324 -33.42 -57.36 -15.57
CA ASN A 324 -32.87 -56.99 -16.89
C ASN A 324 -33.76 -56.03 -17.71
N ASN A 325 -34.62 -55.23 -17.05
CA ASN A 325 -35.29 -54.14 -17.71
C ASN A 325 -34.32 -52.96 -17.89
N LYS A 326 -34.24 -52.40 -19.10
CA LYS A 326 -33.38 -51.28 -19.42
C LYS A 326 -34.19 -49.99 -19.53
N THR A 327 -33.82 -49.01 -18.79
CA THR A 327 -34.48 -47.70 -18.75
C THR A 327 -33.48 -46.58 -19.06
N ILE A 328 -33.96 -45.55 -19.71
CA ILE A 328 -33.23 -44.30 -19.89
C ILE A 328 -34.25 -43.15 -19.77
N GLY A 329 -33.89 -42.12 -19.04
CA GLY A 329 -34.82 -40.98 -18.90
C GLY A 329 -34.16 -39.75 -18.26
N PRO A 330 -34.69 -38.57 -18.54
CA PRO A 330 -34.34 -37.34 -17.81
C PRO A 330 -35.05 -37.29 -16.46
N ALA A 331 -34.38 -36.74 -15.47
CA ALA A 331 -34.97 -36.38 -14.17
C ALA A 331 -34.64 -34.94 -13.83
N ILE A 332 -35.62 -34.23 -13.23
CA ILE A 332 -35.43 -32.88 -12.73
C ILE A 332 -35.51 -32.96 -11.21
N GLY A 333 -34.42 -32.62 -10.55
CA GLY A 333 -34.35 -32.44 -9.10
C GLY A 333 -34.50 -30.98 -8.71
N PHE A 334 -35.19 -30.71 -7.62
CA PHE A 334 -35.26 -29.36 -7.04
C PHE A 334 -35.42 -29.40 -5.53
N THR A 335 -34.83 -28.42 -4.85
CA THR A 335 -34.95 -28.24 -3.41
C THR A 335 -36.16 -27.37 -3.09
N LEU A 336 -37.03 -27.81 -2.20
CA LEU A 336 -38.13 -26.97 -1.74
C LEU A 336 -37.69 -26.06 -0.58
N PRO A 337 -37.54 -24.76 -0.77
CA PRO A 337 -37.09 -23.83 0.28
C PRO A 337 -38.24 -23.46 1.24
N LEU A 338 -38.71 -24.42 2.03
CA LEU A 338 -39.89 -24.23 2.88
C LEU A 338 -39.58 -23.38 4.11
N TRP A 339 -38.43 -23.55 4.74
CA TRP A 339 -38.09 -22.94 6.01
C TRP A 339 -37.07 -21.82 5.91
N ASN A 340 -35.98 -22.02 5.22
CA ASN A 340 -34.84 -21.09 5.22
C ASN A 340 -34.95 -19.99 4.17
N ARG A 341 -35.31 -20.34 2.91
CA ARG A 341 -35.39 -19.38 1.77
C ARG A 341 -34.18 -18.45 1.68
N ASN A 342 -33.00 -18.92 2.03
CA ASN A 342 -31.76 -18.17 2.07
C ASN A 342 -31.78 -16.88 2.93
N ARG A 343 -32.73 -16.75 3.88
CA ARG A 343 -32.97 -15.52 4.68
C ARG A 343 -31.74 -15.10 5.47
N GLY A 344 -30.95 -16.05 5.98
CA GLY A 344 -29.74 -15.78 6.74
C GLY A 344 -28.68 -15.07 5.88
N ASN A 345 -28.36 -15.62 4.71
CA ASN A 345 -27.39 -15.01 3.81
C ASN A 345 -27.88 -13.67 3.24
N ILE A 346 -29.17 -13.55 2.95
CA ILE A 346 -29.77 -12.26 2.53
C ILE A 346 -29.61 -11.20 3.63
N ALA A 347 -29.86 -11.56 4.89
CA ALA A 347 -29.71 -10.63 6.02
C ALA A 347 -28.25 -10.20 6.20
N ILE A 348 -27.29 -11.15 6.12
CA ILE A 348 -25.86 -10.87 6.19
C ILE A 348 -25.42 -9.96 5.05
N ALA A 349 -25.76 -10.30 3.80
CA ALA A 349 -25.38 -9.51 2.63
C ALA A 349 -25.97 -8.09 2.68
N LYS A 350 -27.21 -7.95 3.15
CA LYS A 350 -27.86 -6.64 3.37
C LYS A 350 -27.13 -5.82 4.42
N ALA A 351 -26.76 -6.42 5.55
CA ALA A 351 -26.02 -5.74 6.61
C ALA A 351 -24.61 -5.33 6.15
N THR A 352 -23.92 -6.19 5.41
CA THR A 352 -22.60 -5.90 4.83
C THR A 352 -22.66 -4.71 3.85
N ARG A 353 -23.68 -4.67 2.99
CA ARG A 353 -23.88 -3.54 2.08
C ARG A 353 -24.10 -2.23 2.84
N GLU A 354 -24.95 -2.23 3.88
CA GLU A 354 -25.19 -1.03 4.70
C GLU A 354 -23.93 -0.60 5.47
N GLN A 355 -23.13 -1.54 5.96
CA GLN A 355 -21.84 -1.25 6.58
C GLN A 355 -20.90 -0.53 5.60
N LEU A 356 -20.71 -1.05 4.39
CA LEU A 356 -19.82 -0.45 3.38
C LEU A 356 -20.32 0.93 2.93
N ARG A 357 -21.63 1.13 2.88
CA ARG A 357 -22.22 2.45 2.64
C ARG A 357 -21.84 3.44 3.73
N ALA A 358 -22.00 3.07 4.99
CA ALA A 358 -21.66 3.91 6.12
C ALA A 358 -20.15 4.20 6.18
N GLU A 359 -19.30 3.23 5.86
CA GLU A 359 -17.84 3.42 5.74
C GLU A 359 -17.47 4.42 4.65
N TYR A 360 -18.10 4.33 3.47
CA TYR A 360 -17.90 5.29 2.39
C TYR A 360 -18.33 6.71 2.78
N GLU A 361 -19.51 6.87 3.40
CA GLU A 361 -20.01 8.16 3.88
C GLU A 361 -19.10 8.76 4.96
N ALA A 362 -18.64 7.94 5.91
CA ALA A 362 -17.70 8.36 6.94
C ALA A 362 -16.34 8.80 6.34
N ARG A 363 -15.84 8.06 5.34
CA ARG A 363 -14.58 8.39 4.68
C ARG A 363 -14.66 9.68 3.87
N LEU A 364 -15.79 9.96 3.23
CA LEU A 364 -16.03 11.24 2.55
C LEU A 364 -15.98 12.41 3.53
N PHE A 365 -16.65 12.28 4.66
CA PHE A 365 -16.67 13.32 5.70
C PHE A 365 -15.27 13.56 6.27
N GLN A 366 -14.54 12.49 6.58
CA GLN A 366 -13.17 12.54 7.06
C GLN A 366 -12.25 13.21 6.03
N THR A 367 -12.34 12.84 4.76
CA THR A 367 -11.54 13.42 3.67
C THR A 367 -11.71 14.94 3.60
N ARG A 368 -12.96 15.42 3.70
CA ARG A 368 -13.23 16.86 3.72
C ARG A 368 -12.58 17.55 4.91
N ALA A 369 -12.75 16.98 6.12
CA ALA A 369 -12.19 17.56 7.33
C ALA A 369 -10.65 17.61 7.31
N GLU A 370 -10.00 16.53 6.85
CA GLU A 370 -8.55 16.41 6.72
C GLU A 370 -7.99 17.46 5.74
N ILE A 371 -8.63 17.63 4.57
CA ILE A 371 -8.18 18.61 3.57
C ILE A 371 -8.31 20.05 4.09
N VAL A 372 -9.45 20.39 4.70
CA VAL A 372 -9.66 21.73 5.26
C VAL A 372 -8.60 22.03 6.32
N ALA A 373 -8.40 21.13 7.27
CA ALA A 373 -7.39 21.29 8.32
C ALA A 373 -5.96 21.40 7.75
N ALA A 374 -5.66 20.61 6.69
CA ALA A 374 -4.34 20.65 6.06
C ALA A 374 -4.07 21.98 5.34
N VAL A 375 -5.06 22.53 4.64
CA VAL A 375 -4.93 23.85 3.96
C VAL A 375 -4.76 24.98 4.99
N GLU A 376 -5.59 24.99 6.03
CA GLU A 376 -5.49 25.99 7.11
C GLU A 376 -4.14 25.89 7.84
N GLY A 377 -3.71 24.69 8.18
CA GLY A 377 -2.41 24.44 8.79
C GLY A 377 -1.24 24.91 7.92
N LEU A 378 -1.28 24.61 6.63
CA LEU A 378 -0.25 25.03 5.67
C LEU A 378 -0.17 26.58 5.57
N ASN A 379 -1.31 27.26 5.55
CA ASN A 379 -1.34 28.73 5.51
C ASN A 379 -0.75 29.32 6.80
N ALA A 380 -1.12 28.81 7.97
CA ALA A 380 -0.57 29.26 9.25
C ALA A 380 0.95 29.05 9.34
N LEU A 381 1.47 27.92 8.88
CA LEU A 381 2.91 27.65 8.83
C LEU A 381 3.64 28.62 7.88
N ARG A 382 3.06 28.94 6.73
CA ARG A 382 3.63 29.91 5.78
C ARG A 382 3.67 31.34 6.36
N GLU A 383 2.64 31.77 7.09
CA GLU A 383 2.62 33.03 7.80
C GLU A 383 3.72 33.07 8.87
N GLN A 384 3.82 32.04 9.72
CA GLN A 384 4.87 31.96 10.75
C GLN A 384 6.28 32.01 10.13
N ARG A 385 6.49 31.31 9.01
CA ARG A 385 7.76 31.33 8.29
C ARG A 385 8.07 32.71 7.73
N ALA A 386 7.08 33.41 7.19
CA ALA A 386 7.24 34.76 6.66
C ALA A 386 7.61 35.76 7.78
N ASP A 387 6.95 35.69 8.94
CA ASP A 387 7.24 36.50 10.09
C ASP A 387 8.66 36.28 10.61
N LEU A 388 9.08 35.02 10.71
CA LEU A 388 10.42 34.68 11.16
C LEU A 388 11.48 35.11 10.13
N ALA A 389 11.23 34.92 8.83
CA ALA A 389 12.09 35.36 7.75
C ALA A 389 12.32 36.89 7.77
N ALA A 390 11.28 37.68 8.10
CA ALA A 390 11.39 39.14 8.22
C ALA A 390 12.29 39.57 9.38
N GLN A 391 12.39 38.76 10.46
CA GLN A 391 13.22 39.05 11.64
C GLN A 391 14.69 38.66 11.44
N MET A 392 14.99 37.64 10.62
CA MET A 392 16.33 37.06 10.44
C MET A 392 17.41 38.11 10.10
N PRO A 393 17.22 39.08 9.16
CA PRO A 393 18.26 40.04 8.83
C PRO A 393 18.66 40.98 9.99
N ALA A 394 17.70 41.29 10.89
CA ALA A 394 17.99 42.10 12.06
C ALA A 394 18.82 41.33 13.10
N LEU A 395 18.48 40.07 13.34
CA LEU A 395 19.21 39.16 14.24
C LEU A 395 20.63 38.89 13.74
N GLN A 396 20.82 38.68 12.45
CA GLN A 396 22.15 38.50 11.84
C GLN A 396 23.02 39.77 12.04
N ARG A 397 22.48 40.94 11.73
CA ARG A 397 23.20 42.20 11.94
C ARG A 397 23.56 42.43 13.42
N TYR A 398 22.66 42.08 14.32
CA TYR A 398 22.90 42.22 15.77
C TYR A 398 23.99 41.24 16.22
N ALA A 399 23.96 39.98 15.85
CA ALA A 399 25.00 39.00 16.16
C ALA A 399 26.38 39.40 15.59
N GLU A 400 26.41 39.90 14.36
CA GLU A 400 27.66 40.40 13.78
C GLU A 400 28.19 41.67 14.50
N ALA A 401 27.32 42.59 14.86
CA ALA A 401 27.71 43.82 15.57
C ALA A 401 28.26 43.51 16.96
N THR A 402 27.62 42.63 17.71
CA THR A 402 28.08 42.21 19.06
C THR A 402 29.39 41.41 18.94
N ARG A 403 29.54 40.53 17.97
CA ARG A 403 30.82 39.82 17.73
C ARG A 403 31.98 40.80 17.46
N ARG A 404 31.75 41.80 16.60
CA ARG A 404 32.76 42.83 16.30
C ARG A 404 33.10 43.70 17.52
N ALA A 405 32.08 44.05 18.33
CA ALA A 405 32.30 44.83 19.56
C ALA A 405 33.09 44.03 20.62
N ALA A 406 32.78 42.74 20.77
CA ALA A 406 33.51 41.83 21.65
C ALA A 406 34.98 41.67 21.22
N ALA A 407 35.23 41.53 19.90
CA ALA A 407 36.59 41.46 19.37
C ALA A 407 37.44 42.70 19.61
N ARG A 408 36.80 43.88 19.76
CA ARG A 408 37.48 45.12 20.14
C ARG A 408 37.59 45.32 21.66
N GLY A 409 36.97 44.46 22.46
CA GLY A 409 36.92 44.62 23.92
C GLY A 409 35.86 45.62 24.42
N ASP A 410 34.95 46.10 23.52
CA ASP A 410 33.90 47.07 23.88
C ASP A 410 32.78 46.45 24.74
N ILE A 411 32.54 45.13 24.57
CA ILE A 411 31.59 44.35 25.33
C ILE A 411 32.16 42.98 25.71
N SER A 412 31.52 42.28 26.64
CA SER A 412 31.95 40.95 27.02
C SER A 412 31.72 39.92 25.87
N SER A 413 32.62 38.95 25.76
CA SER A 413 32.42 37.82 24.83
C SER A 413 31.12 37.05 25.11
N ALA A 414 30.71 37.03 26.40
CA ALA A 414 29.45 36.41 26.80
C ALA A 414 28.22 37.04 26.14
N THR A 415 28.22 38.38 25.96
CA THR A 415 27.14 39.11 25.30
C THR A 415 27.08 38.74 23.80
N ALA A 416 28.23 38.64 23.14
CA ALA A 416 28.31 38.25 21.75
C ALA A 416 27.80 36.78 21.55
N ASP A 417 28.22 35.88 22.43
CA ASP A 417 27.77 34.47 22.39
C ASP A 417 26.26 34.33 22.56
N THR A 418 25.68 35.10 23.49
CA THR A 418 24.22 35.09 23.69
C THR A 418 23.49 35.53 22.41
N ALA A 419 23.99 36.55 21.72
CA ALA A 419 23.43 37.01 20.46
C ALA A 419 23.59 35.97 19.34
N GLU A 420 24.74 35.31 19.23
CA GLU A 420 24.97 34.22 18.27
C GLU A 420 24.13 33.00 18.57
N GLN A 421 23.96 32.65 19.85
CA GLN A 421 23.09 31.54 20.23
C GLN A 421 21.62 31.84 19.87
N ALA A 422 21.14 33.03 20.15
CA ALA A 422 19.80 33.46 19.79
C ALA A 422 19.57 33.41 18.26
N LEU A 423 20.57 33.78 17.46
CA LEU A 423 20.52 33.65 16.00
C LEU A 423 20.41 32.17 15.58
N ARG A 424 21.28 31.31 16.11
CA ARG A 424 21.25 29.85 15.79
C ARG A 424 19.93 29.21 16.18
N ASP A 425 19.36 29.54 17.33
CA ASP A 425 18.07 29.02 17.76
C ASP A 425 16.94 29.43 16.79
N ARG A 426 17.02 30.65 16.22
CA ARG A 426 16.06 31.10 15.19
C ARG A 426 16.28 30.46 13.83
N GLU A 427 17.52 30.19 13.45
CA GLU A 427 17.86 29.43 12.23
C GLU A 427 17.32 28.02 12.32
N ILE A 428 17.45 27.35 13.46
CA ILE A 428 16.86 26.01 13.68
C ILE A 428 15.32 26.07 13.58
N ALA A 429 14.69 27.05 14.24
CA ALA A 429 13.24 27.22 14.16
C ALA A 429 12.75 27.50 12.73
N PHE A 430 13.52 28.24 11.94
CA PHE A 430 13.21 28.49 10.53
C PHE A 430 13.28 27.21 9.69
N LEU A 431 14.31 26.39 9.88
CA LEU A 431 14.43 25.08 9.22
C LEU A 431 13.28 24.14 9.60
N GLN A 432 12.90 24.11 10.87
CA GLN A 432 11.76 23.31 11.34
C GLN A 432 10.44 23.74 10.69
N LEU A 433 10.22 25.04 10.49
CA LEU A 433 9.05 25.55 9.76
C LEU A 433 9.10 25.16 8.27
N GLU A 434 10.25 25.21 7.62
CA GLU A 434 10.40 24.76 6.24
C GLU A 434 10.09 23.27 6.12
N GLN A 435 10.61 22.44 7.01
CA GLN A 435 10.27 21.02 7.07
C GLN A 435 8.76 20.79 7.22
N GLN A 436 8.11 21.47 8.18
CA GLN A 436 6.67 21.32 8.42
C GLN A 436 5.84 21.75 7.20
N ILE A 437 6.25 22.79 6.49
CA ILE A 437 5.59 23.23 5.24
C ILE A 437 5.69 22.14 4.15
N GLU A 438 6.88 21.58 3.97
CA GLU A 438 7.08 20.50 2.99
C GLU A 438 6.31 19.23 3.36
N GLU A 439 6.36 18.82 4.62
CA GLU A 439 5.58 17.68 5.13
C GLU A 439 4.08 17.89 4.92
N GLN A 440 3.57 19.09 5.26
CA GLN A 440 2.15 19.42 5.10
C GLN A 440 1.74 19.49 3.62
N THR A 441 2.64 19.94 2.74
CA THR A 441 2.41 19.96 1.29
C THR A 441 2.31 18.54 0.74
N ILE A 442 3.21 17.64 1.11
CA ILE A 442 3.16 16.23 0.72
C ILE A 442 1.88 15.55 1.27
N ALA A 443 1.53 15.85 2.53
CA ALA A 443 0.29 15.36 3.13
C ALA A 443 -0.95 15.83 2.33
N LEU A 444 -0.97 17.10 1.90
CA LEU A 444 -2.07 17.66 1.12
C LEU A 444 -2.18 17.01 -0.28
N GLU A 445 -1.05 16.68 -0.92
CA GLU A 445 -1.05 15.89 -2.16
C GLU A 445 -1.68 14.50 -1.95
N LEU A 446 -1.32 13.82 -0.87
CA LEU A 446 -1.90 12.52 -0.52
C LEU A 446 -3.41 12.64 -0.28
N LEU A 447 -3.85 13.67 0.43
CA LEU A 447 -5.24 13.91 0.76
C LEU A 447 -6.08 14.31 -0.46
N SER A 448 -5.52 15.06 -1.39
CA SER A 448 -6.20 15.48 -2.64
C SER A 448 -6.24 14.39 -3.71
N GLY A 449 -5.46 13.31 -3.54
CA GLY A 449 -5.42 12.16 -4.46
C GLY A 449 -4.57 12.37 -5.70
N GLY A 450 -3.66 13.35 -5.71
CA GLY A 450 -2.76 13.59 -6.82
C GLY A 450 -1.63 14.55 -6.49
N PRO A 451 -0.55 14.55 -7.29
CA PRO A 451 0.57 15.46 -7.11
C PRO A 451 0.12 16.93 -7.29
N TRP A 452 0.89 17.87 -6.74
CA TRP A 452 0.53 19.29 -6.75
C TRP A 452 0.29 19.86 -8.16
N GLU A 453 0.94 19.34 -9.20
CA GLU A 453 0.72 19.73 -10.59
C GLU A 453 -0.71 19.41 -11.08
N ALA A 454 -1.38 18.49 -10.41
CA ALA A 454 -2.76 18.13 -10.71
C ALA A 454 -3.79 19.05 -10.04
N TRP A 455 -3.39 19.88 -9.06
CA TRP A 455 -4.31 20.79 -8.35
C TRP A 455 -4.91 21.88 -9.26
N PHE A 456 -4.21 22.25 -10.31
CA PHE A 456 -4.57 23.34 -11.22
C PHE A 456 -5.17 22.86 -12.55
N LYS A 457 -5.42 21.54 -12.66
CA LYS A 457 -6.06 20.89 -13.81
C LYS A 457 -7.49 20.48 -13.50
#